data_d9bd02473339244f1248dab295d2bd7a
#
_entry.id   d9bd02473339244f1248dab295d2bd7a
#
_cell.length_a   1.000
_cell.length_b   1.000
_cell.length_c   1.000
_cell.angle_alpha   90.00
_cell.angle_beta   90.00
_cell.angle_gamma   90.00
#
_symmetry.space_group_name_H-M   'P 1'
#
loop_
_entity.id
_entity.type
_entity.pdbx_description
1 polymer ?
#
loop_
_entity_poly.entity_id
_entity_poly.type
_entity_poly.pdbx_seq_one_letter_code
_entity_poly.pdbx_strand_id
1 'polypeptide(L)'
;MKNTLLSLLITIICFSCSGQNGISKEEKAQIQEVIENHDKTLIYIWSEKCGASKNMFKTNIKPNLEGLEKNNVGIVIIYYGKEEAIADLKSDNRLVISSDLPTPFSKMNANKTMKKLLKDYKKFNGFPIPLLVDKDGVVLNRDEKNNYYDYWEIFQAAK
;
A
#
# COMPACT_ATOMS: atom_id res chain seq x y z
N MET A 1 29.82 -46.21 -25.09
CA MET A 1 28.58 -45.42 -25.23
C MET A 1 28.15 -45.02 -23.84
N LYS A 2 28.37 -43.76 -23.47
CA LYS A 2 28.05 -43.21 -22.12
C LYS A 2 26.72 -42.47 -22.20
N ASN A 3 25.70 -43.00 -21.52
CA ASN A 3 24.41 -42.35 -21.39
C ASN A 3 24.50 -41.29 -20.31
N THR A 4 24.56 -40.06 -20.73
CA THR A 4 24.40 -38.89 -19.83
C THR A 4 22.91 -38.68 -19.55
N LEU A 5 22.46 -39.10 -18.37
CA LEU A 5 21.15 -38.78 -17.85
C LEU A 5 21.17 -37.29 -17.49
N LEU A 6 20.51 -36.49 -18.31
CA LEU A 6 20.25 -35.08 -18.04
C LEU A 6 19.13 -34.99 -16.97
N SER A 7 19.54 -34.83 -15.75
CA SER A 7 18.62 -34.60 -14.63
C SER A 7 17.99 -33.22 -14.77
N LEU A 8 16.76 -33.17 -15.27
CA LEU A 8 15.94 -31.97 -15.36
C LEU A 8 15.48 -31.63 -13.93
N LEU A 9 16.21 -30.76 -13.26
CA LEU A 9 15.83 -30.21 -11.95
C LEU A 9 14.65 -29.26 -12.17
N ILE A 10 13.43 -29.80 -12.11
CA ILE A 10 12.21 -29.00 -12.08
C ILE A 10 12.18 -28.31 -10.71
N THR A 11 12.64 -27.08 -10.68
CA THR A 11 12.42 -26.19 -9.52
C THR A 11 10.92 -25.89 -9.48
N ILE A 12 10.19 -26.69 -8.73
CA ILE A 12 8.81 -26.38 -8.34
C ILE A 12 8.92 -25.17 -7.42
N ILE A 13 8.75 -23.99 -7.99
CA ILE A 13 8.45 -22.79 -7.20
C ILE A 13 7.08 -23.07 -6.62
N CYS A 14 7.07 -23.61 -5.41
CA CYS A 14 5.88 -23.61 -4.58
C CYS A 14 5.50 -22.15 -4.33
N PHE A 15 4.63 -21.61 -5.18
CA PHE A 15 3.79 -20.50 -4.80
C PHE A 15 3.00 -20.99 -3.59
N SER A 16 3.61 -20.83 -2.41
CA SER A 16 2.89 -20.96 -1.16
C SER A 16 1.78 -19.94 -1.23
N CYS A 17 0.57 -20.42 -1.42
CA CYS A 17 -0.66 -19.71 -1.11
C CYS A 17 -0.59 -19.22 0.34
N SER A 18 0.06 -18.10 0.57
CA SER A 18 -0.02 -17.37 1.84
C SER A 18 -1.31 -16.55 1.86
N GLY A 19 -2.39 -17.18 1.43
CA GLY A 19 -3.73 -16.67 1.72
C GLY A 19 -3.92 -16.71 3.22
N GLN A 20 -3.96 -15.56 3.85
CA GLN A 20 -4.62 -15.27 5.13
C GLN A 20 -3.85 -14.40 6.15
N ASN A 21 -2.60 -14.02 5.97
CA ASN A 21 -1.84 -13.39 7.05
C ASN A 21 -1.50 -11.90 6.89
N GLY A 22 -2.27 -11.15 6.10
CA GLY A 22 -2.03 -9.72 5.92
C GLY A 22 -0.80 -9.43 5.05
N ILE A 23 -0.24 -8.22 5.20
CA ILE A 23 0.92 -7.77 4.42
C ILE A 23 2.15 -8.61 4.79
N SER A 24 2.73 -9.28 3.82
CA SER A 24 3.89 -10.18 3.95
C SER A 24 5.17 -9.42 4.33
N LYS A 25 6.25 -10.14 4.59
CA LYS A 25 7.56 -9.53 4.87
C LYS A 25 8.13 -8.89 3.60
N GLU A 26 7.95 -9.54 2.47
CA GLU A 26 8.40 -9.10 1.15
C GLU A 26 7.66 -7.81 0.74
N GLU A 27 6.34 -7.77 0.89
CA GLU A 27 5.53 -6.58 0.61
C GLU A 27 5.91 -5.39 1.53
N LYS A 28 6.25 -5.64 2.79
CA LYS A 28 6.77 -4.59 3.68
C LYS A 28 8.11 -4.04 3.21
N ALA A 29 9.00 -4.90 2.71
CA ALA A 29 10.27 -4.47 2.16
C ALA A 29 10.05 -3.62 0.89
N GLN A 30 9.12 -4.00 0.02
CA GLN A 30 8.74 -3.21 -1.15
C GLN A 30 8.16 -1.84 -0.77
N ILE A 31 7.28 -1.78 0.25
CA ILE A 31 6.76 -0.50 0.75
C ILE A 31 7.92 0.39 1.24
N GLN A 32 8.83 -0.18 2.01
CA GLN A 32 9.99 0.54 2.53
C GLN A 32 10.88 1.07 1.40
N GLU A 33 11.13 0.26 0.37
CA GLU A 33 11.88 0.65 -0.81
C GLU A 33 11.23 1.82 -1.55
N VAL A 34 9.90 1.82 -1.72
CA VAL A 34 9.19 2.95 -2.33
C VAL A 34 9.35 4.22 -1.49
N ILE A 35 9.27 4.12 -0.15
CA ILE A 35 9.45 5.26 0.75
C ILE A 35 10.87 5.84 0.63
N GLU A 36 11.90 5.00 0.65
CA GLU A 36 13.30 5.42 0.61
C GLU A 36 13.73 6.03 -0.73
N ASN A 37 13.08 5.62 -1.82
CA ASN A 37 13.42 6.07 -3.19
C ASN A 37 12.70 7.36 -3.61
N HIS A 38 11.79 7.91 -2.78
CA HIS A 38 11.03 9.12 -3.11
C HIS A 38 11.09 10.13 -1.96
N ASP A 39 11.18 11.43 -2.29
CA ASP A 39 11.15 12.48 -1.27
C ASP A 39 9.83 12.50 -0.51
N LYS A 40 8.74 12.13 -1.19
CA LYS A 40 7.42 11.92 -0.59
C LYS A 40 6.79 10.66 -1.14
N THR A 41 6.02 9.96 -0.32
CA THR A 41 5.26 8.77 -0.71
C THR A 41 3.83 8.84 -0.19
N LEU A 42 2.86 8.68 -1.08
CA LEU A 42 1.47 8.44 -0.71
C LEU A 42 1.28 6.97 -0.38
N ILE A 43 0.84 6.67 0.83
CA ILE A 43 0.37 5.33 1.22
C ILE A 43 -1.14 5.43 1.46
N TYR A 44 -1.92 4.84 0.58
CA TYR A 44 -3.38 4.84 0.69
C TYR A 44 -3.92 3.46 1.01
N ILE A 45 -4.54 3.34 2.18
CA ILE A 45 -5.05 2.07 2.68
C ILE A 45 -6.56 2.12 2.74
N TRP A 46 -7.23 1.19 2.05
CA TRP A 46 -8.68 1.17 1.98
C TRP A 46 -9.27 -0.25 1.91
N SER A 47 -10.58 -0.34 2.10
CA SER A 47 -11.27 -1.63 2.11
C SER A 47 -12.54 -1.59 1.25
N GLU A 48 -12.77 -2.65 0.50
CA GLU A 48 -13.97 -2.85 -0.31
C GLU A 48 -15.27 -2.75 0.51
N LYS A 49 -15.22 -3.25 1.74
CA LYS A 49 -16.38 -3.29 2.64
C LYS A 49 -16.71 -1.94 3.28
N CYS A 50 -15.89 -0.91 3.06
CA CYS A 50 -16.11 0.43 3.56
C CYS A 50 -16.59 1.37 2.42
N GLY A 51 -17.87 1.67 2.35
CA GLY A 51 -18.44 2.52 1.30
C GLY A 51 -17.83 3.91 1.26
N ALA A 52 -17.58 4.53 2.42
CA ALA A 52 -16.88 5.83 2.51
C ALA A 52 -15.47 5.73 1.93
N SER A 53 -14.74 4.67 2.23
CA SER A 53 -13.39 4.40 1.74
C SER A 53 -13.36 4.30 0.22
N LYS A 54 -14.29 3.57 -0.38
CA LYS A 54 -14.44 3.41 -1.84
C LYS A 54 -14.78 4.74 -2.52
N ASN A 55 -15.69 5.52 -1.93
CA ASN A 55 -16.06 6.81 -2.47
C ASN A 55 -14.87 7.78 -2.44
N MET A 56 -14.20 7.91 -1.30
CA MET A 56 -13.04 8.80 -1.15
C MET A 56 -11.88 8.41 -2.07
N PHE A 57 -11.65 7.11 -2.30
CA PHE A 57 -10.68 6.69 -3.30
C PHE A 57 -11.04 7.23 -4.68
N LYS A 58 -12.28 7.03 -5.14
CA LYS A 58 -12.75 7.45 -6.47
C LYS A 58 -12.71 8.96 -6.68
N THR A 59 -13.12 9.72 -5.65
CA THR A 59 -13.28 11.16 -5.78
C THR A 59 -12.01 11.95 -5.45
N ASN A 60 -11.19 11.46 -4.55
CA ASN A 60 -10.08 12.23 -4.00
C ASN A 60 -8.70 11.68 -4.39
N ILE A 61 -8.54 10.35 -4.46
CA ILE A 61 -7.21 9.78 -4.70
C ILE A 61 -7.00 9.49 -6.18
N LYS A 62 -7.88 8.70 -6.78
CA LYS A 62 -7.72 8.25 -8.18
C LYS A 62 -7.49 9.39 -9.18
N PRO A 63 -8.20 10.54 -9.11
CA PRO A 63 -7.96 11.68 -10.01
C PRO A 63 -6.60 12.35 -9.85
N ASN A 64 -5.95 12.19 -8.71
CA ASN A 64 -4.66 12.83 -8.40
C ASN A 64 -3.45 11.91 -8.64
N LEU A 65 -3.63 10.62 -8.95
CA LEU A 65 -2.53 9.67 -9.09
C LEU A 65 -1.52 10.08 -10.16
N GLU A 66 -1.99 10.51 -11.34
CA GLU A 66 -1.10 10.97 -12.41
C GLU A 66 -0.31 12.23 -12.03
N GLY A 67 -0.93 13.17 -11.31
CA GLY A 67 -0.24 14.36 -10.81
C GLY A 67 0.86 14.01 -9.81
N LEU A 68 0.57 13.09 -8.89
CA LEU A 68 1.55 12.57 -7.93
C LEU A 68 2.73 11.91 -8.64
N GLU A 69 2.49 11.07 -9.64
CA GLU A 69 3.55 10.43 -10.43
C GLU A 69 4.42 11.44 -11.19
N LYS A 70 3.80 12.44 -11.82
CA LYS A 70 4.51 13.52 -12.52
C LYS A 70 5.42 14.33 -11.59
N ASN A 71 5.03 14.45 -10.34
CA ASN A 71 5.78 15.16 -9.30
C ASN A 71 6.73 14.22 -8.52
N ASN A 72 7.01 13.04 -9.05
CA ASN A 72 7.91 12.05 -8.44
C ASN A 72 7.53 11.66 -7.01
N VAL A 73 6.22 11.61 -6.72
CA VAL A 73 5.71 11.09 -5.45
C VAL A 73 5.54 9.58 -5.56
N GLY A 74 6.15 8.81 -4.68
CA GLY A 74 5.96 7.37 -4.60
C GLY A 74 4.50 7.02 -4.27
N ILE A 75 3.97 5.96 -4.84
CA ILE A 75 2.57 5.56 -4.63
C ILE A 75 2.49 4.12 -4.16
N VAL A 76 1.93 3.94 -2.97
CA VAL A 76 1.62 2.64 -2.37
C VAL A 76 0.12 2.56 -2.12
N ILE A 77 -0.55 1.61 -2.74
CA ILE A 77 -1.98 1.35 -2.53
C ILE A 77 -2.14 0.00 -1.85
N ILE A 78 -2.73 -0.02 -0.66
CA ILE A 78 -3.02 -1.23 0.09
C ILE A 78 -4.54 -1.40 0.12
N TYR A 79 -5.01 -2.45 -0.50
CA TYR A 79 -6.42 -2.74 -0.66
C TYR A 79 -6.81 -4.02 0.07
N TYR A 80 -7.82 -3.92 0.91
CA TYR A 80 -8.43 -5.07 1.56
C TYR A 80 -9.73 -5.45 0.83
N GLY A 81 -9.61 -6.42 -0.08
CA GLY A 81 -10.68 -6.91 -0.93
C GLY A 81 -10.16 -7.75 -2.08
N LYS A 82 -11.01 -8.06 -3.05
CA LYS A 82 -10.65 -8.89 -4.18
C LYS A 82 -9.76 -8.16 -5.17
N GLU A 83 -8.70 -8.79 -5.62
CA GLU A 83 -7.66 -8.21 -6.49
C GLU A 83 -8.24 -7.66 -7.80
N GLU A 84 -9.26 -8.30 -8.36
CA GLU A 84 -9.87 -7.88 -9.61
C GLU A 84 -10.45 -6.46 -9.55
N ALA A 85 -10.85 -6.01 -8.35
CA ALA A 85 -11.42 -4.67 -8.16
C ALA A 85 -10.41 -3.53 -8.29
N ILE A 86 -9.12 -3.84 -8.32
CA ILE A 86 -8.00 -2.86 -8.39
C ILE A 86 -7.03 -3.16 -9.53
N ALA A 87 -7.37 -4.05 -10.45
CA ALA A 87 -6.50 -4.43 -11.55
C ALA A 87 -6.09 -3.22 -12.44
N ASP A 88 -6.98 -2.25 -12.59
CA ASP A 88 -6.75 -1.01 -13.34
C ASP A 88 -5.82 0.00 -12.64
N LEU A 89 -5.44 -0.27 -11.39
CA LEU A 89 -4.53 0.59 -10.62
C LEU A 89 -3.07 0.17 -10.75
N LYS A 90 -2.82 -1.06 -11.22
CA LYS A 90 -1.46 -1.57 -11.39
C LYS A 90 -0.76 -0.82 -12.52
N SER A 91 0.41 -0.28 -12.23
CA SER A 91 1.33 0.32 -13.19
C SER A 91 2.76 0.17 -12.67
N ASP A 92 3.75 0.37 -13.53
CA ASP A 92 5.16 0.27 -13.17
C ASP A 92 5.59 1.28 -12.10
N ASN A 93 4.82 2.38 -11.96
CA ASN A 93 5.11 3.46 -11.02
C ASN A 93 4.34 3.34 -9.69
N ARG A 94 3.59 2.25 -9.48
CA ARG A 94 2.74 2.08 -8.30
C ARG A 94 2.93 0.71 -7.67
N LEU A 95 3.19 0.69 -6.39
CA LEU A 95 3.08 -0.55 -5.61
C LEU A 95 1.63 -0.77 -5.19
N VAL A 96 1.00 -1.81 -5.71
CA VAL A 96 -0.39 -2.16 -5.38
C VAL A 96 -0.41 -3.52 -4.70
N ILE A 97 -0.86 -3.53 -3.45
CA ILE A 97 -0.96 -4.72 -2.61
C ILE A 97 -2.44 -5.01 -2.33
N SER A 98 -2.87 -6.24 -2.55
CA SER A 98 -4.21 -6.69 -2.17
C SER A 98 -4.17 -7.77 -1.09
N SER A 99 -5.14 -7.76 -0.20
CA SER A 99 -5.27 -8.76 0.85
C SER A 99 -6.74 -9.03 1.15
N ASP A 100 -7.11 -10.29 1.21
CA ASP A 100 -8.49 -10.75 1.44
C ASP A 100 -8.85 -10.87 2.93
N LEU A 101 -8.11 -10.19 3.79
CA LEU A 101 -8.37 -10.19 5.22
C LEU A 101 -9.75 -9.59 5.56
N PRO A 102 -10.59 -10.31 6.29
CA PRO A 102 -11.87 -9.76 6.72
C PRO A 102 -11.70 -8.64 7.74
N THR A 103 -12.61 -7.66 7.71
CA THR A 103 -12.77 -6.68 8.79
C THR A 103 -13.24 -7.40 10.07
N PRO A 104 -12.68 -7.20 11.25
CA PRO A 104 -11.74 -6.14 11.66
C PRO A 104 -10.25 -6.46 11.49
N PHE A 105 -9.87 -7.66 11.04
CA PHE A 105 -8.47 -8.09 10.95
C PHE A 105 -7.66 -7.21 9.98
N SER A 106 -8.25 -6.79 8.87
CA SER A 106 -7.63 -5.88 7.89
C SER A 106 -7.17 -4.56 8.54
N LYS A 107 -8.04 -3.94 9.35
CA LYS A 107 -7.71 -2.70 10.07
C LYS A 107 -6.58 -2.90 11.09
N MET A 108 -6.62 -4.01 11.83
CA MET A 108 -5.58 -4.33 12.80
C MET A 108 -4.25 -4.60 12.11
N ASN A 109 -4.27 -5.30 10.98
CA ASN A 109 -3.08 -5.58 10.17
C ASN A 109 -2.48 -4.30 9.59
N ALA A 110 -3.29 -3.42 8.99
CA ALA A 110 -2.86 -2.12 8.48
C ALA A 110 -2.15 -1.29 9.55
N ASN A 111 -2.79 -1.11 10.70
CA ASN A 111 -2.21 -0.35 11.81
C ASN A 111 -0.90 -0.97 12.33
N LYS A 112 -0.84 -2.31 12.47
CA LYS A 112 0.37 -3.01 12.90
C LYS A 112 1.52 -2.87 11.90
N THR A 113 1.21 -2.89 10.61
CA THR A 113 2.20 -2.71 9.54
C THR A 113 2.72 -1.29 9.54
N MET A 114 1.84 -0.28 9.50
CA MET A 114 2.25 1.13 9.47
C MET A 114 3.05 1.52 10.71
N LYS A 115 2.68 1.02 11.90
CA LYS A 115 3.46 1.26 13.13
C LYS A 115 4.90 0.70 13.06
N LYS A 116 5.16 -0.28 12.22
CA LYS A 116 6.50 -0.85 12.05
C LYS A 116 7.33 -0.14 10.99
N LEU A 117 6.67 0.43 9.98
CA LEU A 117 7.31 1.04 8.83
C LEU A 117 7.53 2.54 9.01
N LEU A 118 6.64 3.21 9.77
CA LEU A 118 6.60 4.67 9.84
C LEU A 118 6.98 5.17 11.23
N LYS A 119 7.76 6.25 11.25
CA LYS A 119 7.99 7.07 12.44
C LYS A 119 6.70 7.86 12.72
N ASP A 120 6.43 8.16 13.97
CA ASP A 120 5.31 9.00 14.42
C ASP A 120 3.90 8.55 13.99
N TYR A 121 3.77 7.32 13.44
CA TYR A 121 2.47 6.78 13.09
C TYR A 121 1.61 6.60 14.34
N LYS A 122 0.45 7.23 14.35
CA LYS A 122 -0.58 6.99 15.37
C LYS A 122 -1.72 6.18 14.77
N LYS A 123 -2.19 5.22 15.57
CA LYS A 123 -3.26 4.30 15.18
C LYS A 123 -4.50 5.04 14.67
N PHE A 124 -4.99 4.64 13.52
CA PHE A 124 -6.22 5.12 12.92
C PHE A 124 -7.41 4.21 13.24
N ASN A 125 -8.59 4.79 13.43
CA ASN A 125 -9.76 4.04 13.89
C ASN A 125 -10.68 3.51 12.78
N GLY A 126 -10.37 3.74 11.52
CA GLY A 126 -11.20 3.32 10.39
C GLY A 126 -10.45 3.29 9.06
N PHE A 127 -11.20 3.06 7.99
CA PHE A 127 -10.77 3.25 6.62
C PHE A 127 -11.49 4.45 6.00
N PRO A 128 -10.88 5.16 5.04
CA PRO A 128 -9.53 4.98 4.52
C PRO A 128 -8.44 5.52 5.45
N ILE A 129 -7.19 5.11 5.21
CA ILE A 129 -6.01 5.67 5.86
C ILE A 129 -5.15 6.32 4.78
N PRO A 130 -5.22 7.64 4.57
CA PRO A 130 -4.41 8.39 3.61
C PRO A 130 -3.17 8.95 4.28
N LEU A 131 -1.99 8.38 4.01
CA LEU A 131 -0.73 8.84 4.57
C LEU A 131 0.12 9.46 3.49
N LEU A 132 0.61 10.67 3.72
CA LEU A 132 1.74 11.23 2.97
C LEU A 132 2.96 11.17 3.90
N VAL A 133 4.02 10.53 3.46
CA VAL A 133 5.24 10.34 4.27
C VAL A 133 6.45 10.85 3.51
N ASP A 134 7.49 11.27 4.25
CA ASP A 134 8.79 11.58 3.67
C ASP A 134 9.66 10.30 3.52
N LYS A 135 10.83 10.46 2.92
CA LYS A 135 11.80 9.36 2.71
C LYS A 135 12.32 8.74 4.01
N ASP A 136 12.20 9.43 5.12
CA ASP A 136 12.58 8.93 6.44
C ASP A 136 11.43 8.19 7.16
N GLY A 137 10.26 8.10 6.51
CA GLY A 137 9.05 7.47 7.02
C GLY A 137 8.32 8.32 8.05
N VAL A 138 8.54 9.64 8.07
CA VAL A 138 7.80 10.58 8.91
C VAL A 138 6.48 10.94 8.24
N VAL A 139 5.38 10.90 8.98
CA VAL A 139 4.05 11.24 8.46
C VAL A 139 3.87 12.75 8.38
N LEU A 140 3.65 13.27 7.17
CA LEU A 140 3.58 14.70 6.85
C LEU A 140 2.16 15.28 6.97
N ASN A 141 1.14 14.50 6.65
CA ASN A 141 -0.26 14.97 6.52
C ASN A 141 -1.12 14.72 7.77
N ARG A 142 -0.49 14.72 8.93
CA ARG A 142 -1.21 14.50 10.18
C ARG A 142 -1.64 15.82 10.80
N ASP A 143 -2.95 15.99 11.00
CA ASP A 143 -3.48 17.02 11.86
C ASP A 143 -3.49 16.52 13.33
N GLU A 144 -2.53 17.00 14.12
CA GLU A 144 -2.38 16.59 15.52
C GLU A 144 -3.52 17.10 16.40
N LYS A 145 -4.06 18.26 16.08
CA LYS A 145 -5.11 18.94 16.84
C LYS A 145 -6.44 18.21 16.76
N ASN A 146 -6.77 17.71 15.57
CA ASN A 146 -8.03 17.03 15.30
C ASN A 146 -7.90 15.50 15.21
N ASN A 147 -6.68 14.98 15.32
CA ASN A 147 -6.36 13.55 15.25
C ASN A 147 -6.89 12.82 14.00
N TYR A 148 -6.76 13.48 12.84
CA TYR A 148 -7.04 12.88 11.53
C TYR A 148 -5.87 13.10 10.55
N TYR A 149 -5.94 12.46 9.38
CA TYR A 149 -4.99 12.63 8.29
C TYR A 149 -5.60 13.53 7.22
N ASP A 150 -4.93 14.63 6.90
CA ASP A 150 -5.42 15.63 5.96
C ASP A 150 -5.14 15.23 4.50
N TYR A 151 -6.15 15.38 3.65
CA TYR A 151 -6.02 15.19 2.21
C TYR A 151 -5.38 16.39 1.50
N TRP A 152 -5.39 17.57 2.14
CA TRP A 152 -4.88 18.78 1.52
C TRP A 152 -3.42 18.66 1.12
N GLU A 153 -2.57 18.12 1.98
CA GLU A 153 -1.15 17.89 1.70
C GLU A 153 -0.95 16.95 0.51
N ILE A 154 -1.81 15.93 0.36
CA ILE A 154 -1.78 15.01 -0.77
C ILE A 154 -2.12 15.74 -2.06
N PHE A 155 -3.14 16.62 -2.04
CA PHE A 155 -3.52 17.41 -3.21
C PHE A 155 -2.47 18.45 -3.60
N GLN A 156 -1.77 19.03 -2.62
CA GLN A 156 -0.64 19.92 -2.91
C GLN A 156 0.54 19.15 -3.55
N ALA A 157 0.80 17.94 -3.10
CA ALA A 157 1.85 17.10 -3.67
C ALA A 157 1.54 16.63 -5.12
N ALA A 158 0.28 16.66 -5.54
CA ALA A 158 -0.17 16.27 -6.89
C ALA A 158 -0.15 17.43 -7.91
N LYS A 159 0.08 18.68 -7.47
CA LYS A 159 0.15 19.89 -8.33
C LYS A 159 1.57 20.18 -8.77
#